data_3e8a85a3a372750ca4365d6ae3ee9157
#
_entry.id   3e8a85a3a372750ca4365d6ae3ee9157
#
_cell.length_a   1.000
_cell.length_b   1.000
_cell.length_c   1.000
_cell.angle_alpha   90.00
_cell.angle_beta   90.00
_cell.angle_gamma   90.00
#
_symmetry.space_group_name_H-M   'P 1'
#
loop_
_entity.id
_entity.type
_entity.pdbx_description
1 polymer ?
#
loop_
_entity_poly.entity_id
_entity_poly.type
_entity_poly.pdbx_seq_one_letter_code
_entity_poly.pdbx_strand_id
1 'polypeptide(L)'
;MEKVSIVVPVYNVEEYLQYSVGSLRQQTYSNIEIILVDDGSTDRSGEICDQYAQEDDRIRVLHIENGGLSNARNTGVRAATADWIMFLDSDDYYDRRTVEY
;
A
#
# COMPACT_ATOMS: atom_id res chain seq x y z
N MET A 1 -8.47 9.06 17.59
CA MET A 1 -8.90 8.71 16.22
C MET A 1 -8.45 7.29 15.92
N GLU A 2 -9.33 6.53 15.31
CA GLU A 2 -9.00 5.15 14.98
C GLU A 2 -8.02 5.09 13.82
N LYS A 3 -7.11 4.13 13.90
CA LYS A 3 -6.13 3.90 12.85
C LYS A 3 -6.74 3.04 11.75
N VAL A 4 -6.36 3.33 10.52
CA VAL A 4 -6.77 2.54 9.34
C VAL A 4 -5.52 1.98 8.67
N SER A 5 -5.52 0.69 8.40
CA SER A 5 -4.47 0.05 7.61
C SER A 5 -4.95 -0.07 6.17
N ILE A 6 -4.12 0.40 5.23
CA ILE A 6 -4.44 0.31 3.80
C ILE A 6 -3.46 -0.65 3.16
N VAL A 7 -3.98 -1.76 2.64
CA VAL A 7 -3.19 -2.81 2.01
C VAL A 7 -3.17 -2.59 0.50
N VAL A 8 -1.98 -2.50 -0.06
CA VAL A 8 -1.77 -2.26 -1.49
C VAL A 8 -0.96 -3.42 -2.07
N PRO A 9 -1.61 -4.38 -2.75
CA PRO A 9 -0.86 -5.41 -3.47
C PRO A 9 -0.12 -4.78 -4.65
N VAL A 10 1.14 -5.14 -4.82
CA VAL A 10 2.01 -4.57 -5.86
C VAL A 10 2.60 -5.70 -6.70
N TYR A 11 2.35 -5.67 -8.02
CA TYR A 11 2.98 -6.61 -8.93
C TYR A 11 3.17 -5.96 -10.29
N ASN A 12 4.42 -5.64 -10.63
CA ASN A 12 4.80 -5.08 -11.95
C ASN A 12 3.96 -3.86 -12.35
N VAL A 13 3.89 -2.87 -11.45
CA VAL A 13 3.09 -1.65 -11.63
C VAL A 13 3.93 -0.38 -11.49
N GLU A 14 5.21 -0.43 -11.86
CA GLU A 14 6.10 0.72 -11.65
C GLU A 14 5.59 2.01 -12.27
N GLU A 15 4.85 1.94 -13.38
CA GLU A 15 4.30 3.12 -14.04
C GLU A 15 3.15 3.76 -13.24
N TYR A 16 2.49 3.01 -12.39
CA TYR A 16 1.28 3.46 -11.68
C TYR A 16 1.50 3.77 -10.20
N LEU A 17 2.61 3.27 -9.62
CA LEU A 17 2.83 3.39 -8.17
C LEU A 17 2.83 4.83 -7.67
N GLN A 18 3.40 5.76 -8.43
CA GLN A 18 3.44 7.16 -8.02
C GLN A 18 2.04 7.74 -7.85
N TYR A 19 1.07 7.28 -8.62
CA TYR A 19 -0.32 7.75 -8.53
C TYR A 19 -1.03 7.11 -7.34
N SER A 20 -0.94 5.80 -7.20
CA SER A 20 -1.61 5.09 -6.12
C SER A 20 -1.03 5.45 -4.74
N VAL A 21 0.29 5.41 -4.59
CA VAL A 21 0.92 5.79 -3.32
C VAL A 21 0.78 7.27 -3.06
N GLY A 22 0.89 8.10 -4.09
CA GLY A 22 0.70 9.54 -3.97
C GLY A 22 -0.70 9.88 -3.45
N SER A 23 -1.74 9.20 -3.94
CA SER A 23 -3.11 9.43 -3.48
C SER A 23 -3.28 9.07 -2.00
N LEU A 24 -2.58 8.04 -1.53
CA LEU A 24 -2.63 7.63 -0.12
C LEU A 24 -1.89 8.61 0.78
N ARG A 25 -0.73 9.10 0.34
CA ARG A 25 0.05 10.09 1.10
C ARG A 25 -0.68 11.41 1.23
N GLN A 26 -1.59 11.72 0.32
CA GLN A 26 -2.36 12.96 0.30
C GLN A 26 -3.69 12.85 1.04
N GLN A 27 -4.01 11.70 1.64
CA GLN A 27 -5.24 11.56 2.40
C GLN A 27 -5.27 12.56 3.56
N THR A 28 -6.42 13.20 3.73
CA THR A 28 -6.60 14.18 4.82
C THR A 28 -6.68 13.51 6.18
N TYR A 29 -7.09 12.24 6.23
CA TYR A 29 -7.05 11.44 7.45
C TYR A 29 -5.62 10.96 7.66
N SER A 30 -4.94 11.48 8.68
CA SER A 30 -3.51 11.24 8.86
C SER A 30 -3.17 9.97 9.65
N ASN A 31 -4.14 9.40 10.37
CA ASN A 31 -3.89 8.22 11.20
C ASN A 31 -4.04 6.93 10.38
N ILE A 32 -3.15 6.76 9.40
CA ILE A 32 -3.16 5.61 8.50
C ILE A 32 -1.81 4.89 8.52
N GLU A 33 -1.87 3.60 8.24
CA GLU A 33 -0.72 2.75 7.99
C GLU A 33 -0.87 2.23 6.57
N ILE A 34 0.15 2.42 5.75
CA ILE A 34 0.15 1.97 4.35
C ILE A 34 1.06 0.76 4.24
N ILE A 35 0.50 -0.38 3.82
CA ILE A 35 1.25 -1.63 3.69
C ILE A 35 1.33 -1.98 2.21
N LEU A 36 2.51 -1.80 1.63
CA LEU A 36 2.79 -2.16 0.24
C LEU A 36 3.31 -3.59 0.22
N VAL A 37 2.56 -4.48 -0.40
CA VAL A 37 2.96 -5.90 -0.49
C VAL A 37 3.46 -6.16 -1.89
N ASP A 38 4.78 -6.21 -2.05
CA ASP A 38 5.43 -6.48 -3.32
C ASP A 38 5.40 -7.99 -3.57
N ASP A 39 4.52 -8.42 -4.46
CA ASP A 39 4.25 -9.83 -4.77
C ASP A 39 5.23 -10.35 -5.82
N GLY A 40 6.52 -10.26 -5.53
CA GLY A 40 7.56 -10.79 -6.39
C GLY A 40 7.72 -10.04 -7.70
N SER A 41 7.58 -8.70 -7.69
CA SER A 41 7.72 -7.88 -8.89
C SER A 41 9.08 -8.08 -9.57
N THR A 42 9.06 -8.18 -10.90
CA THR A 42 10.28 -8.31 -11.70
C THR A 42 10.73 -6.98 -12.30
N ASP A 43 9.90 -5.94 -12.22
CA ASP A 43 10.24 -4.59 -12.64
C ASP A 43 10.81 -3.79 -11.44
N ARG A 44 10.77 -2.46 -11.50
CA ARG A 44 11.30 -1.61 -10.44
C ARG A 44 10.31 -1.34 -9.31
N SER A 45 9.14 -1.97 -9.32
CA SER A 45 8.12 -1.75 -8.29
C SER A 45 8.66 -1.93 -6.87
N GLY A 46 9.44 -2.99 -6.63
CA GLY A 46 10.00 -3.25 -5.30
C GLY A 46 10.92 -2.14 -4.82
N GLU A 47 11.80 -1.63 -5.69
CA GLU A 47 12.68 -0.50 -5.37
C GLU A 47 11.89 0.76 -5.07
N ILE A 48 10.86 1.03 -5.86
CA ILE A 48 10.04 2.22 -5.71
C ILE A 48 9.30 2.17 -4.37
N CYS A 49 8.78 1.00 -4.00
CA CYS A 49 8.14 0.81 -2.70
C CYS A 49 9.11 1.13 -1.55
N ASP A 50 10.34 0.63 -1.64
CA ASP A 50 11.35 0.87 -0.60
C ASP A 50 11.70 2.35 -0.48
N GLN A 51 11.76 3.07 -1.60
CA GLN A 51 11.99 4.51 -1.58
C GLN A 51 10.87 5.25 -0.86
N TYR A 52 9.62 4.90 -1.11
CA TYR A 52 8.49 5.51 -0.40
C TYR A 52 8.53 5.24 1.10
N ALA A 53 8.91 4.02 1.49
CA ALA A 53 9.01 3.69 2.91
C ALA A 53 10.09 4.51 3.63
N GLN A 54 11.15 4.90 2.93
CA GLN A 54 12.18 5.78 3.49
C GLN A 54 11.70 7.21 3.63
N GLU A 55 10.77 7.64 2.78
CA GLU A 55 10.27 9.01 2.77
C GLU A 55 9.09 9.24 3.72
N ASP A 56 8.38 8.16 4.09
CA ASP A 56 7.14 8.29 4.88
C ASP A 56 7.06 7.15 5.91
N ASP A 57 7.08 7.50 7.19
CA ASP A 57 7.06 6.55 8.30
C ASP A 57 5.79 5.72 8.35
N ARG A 58 4.71 6.16 7.70
CA ARG A 58 3.45 5.44 7.67
C ARG A 58 3.48 4.27 6.70
N ILE A 59 4.50 4.21 5.82
CA ILE A 59 4.60 3.20 4.77
C ILE A 59 5.50 2.05 5.22
N ARG A 60 4.97 0.85 5.13
CA ARG A 60 5.69 -0.41 5.35
C ARG A 60 5.69 -1.21 4.07
N VAL A 61 6.79 -1.89 3.78
CA VAL A 61 6.92 -2.70 2.58
C VAL A 61 7.20 -4.14 2.96
N LEU A 62 6.49 -5.06 2.34
CA LEU A 62 6.71 -6.50 2.49
C LEU A 62 7.04 -7.05 1.11
N HIS A 63 8.21 -7.68 0.97
CA HIS A 63 8.61 -8.36 -0.26
C HIS A 63 8.35 -9.85 -0.09
N ILE A 64 7.51 -10.41 -0.95
CA ILE A 64 7.17 -11.84 -0.89
C ILE A 64 7.39 -12.49 -2.25
N GLU A 65 7.45 -13.82 -2.27
CA GLU A 65 7.49 -14.55 -3.52
C GLU A 65 6.13 -14.43 -4.22
N ASN A 66 6.14 -14.37 -5.55
CA ASN A 66 4.89 -14.24 -6.32
C ASN A 66 3.94 -15.38 -5.99
N GLY A 67 2.82 -15.06 -5.40
CA GLY A 67 1.79 -16.02 -4.99
C GLY A 67 0.38 -15.62 -5.39
N GLY A 68 0.27 -14.51 -6.12
CA GLY A 68 -1.02 -14.01 -6.61
C GLY A 68 -1.67 -12.99 -5.69
N LEU A 69 -2.70 -12.34 -6.22
CA LEU A 69 -3.37 -11.21 -5.57
C LEU A 69 -3.96 -11.57 -4.21
N SER A 70 -4.63 -12.72 -4.12
CA SER A 70 -5.24 -13.15 -2.84
C SER A 70 -4.19 -13.37 -1.77
N ASN A 71 -3.04 -13.96 -2.14
CA ASN A 71 -1.95 -14.18 -1.20
C ASN A 71 -1.35 -12.85 -0.72
N ALA A 72 -1.19 -11.89 -1.63
CA ALA A 72 -0.67 -10.57 -1.30
C ALA A 72 -1.61 -9.84 -0.34
N ARG A 73 -2.90 -9.86 -0.61
CA ARG A 73 -3.90 -9.25 0.28
C ARG A 73 -3.89 -9.89 1.66
N ASN A 74 -3.86 -11.22 1.72
CA ASN A 74 -3.83 -11.93 2.99
C ASN A 74 -2.56 -11.62 3.78
N THR A 75 -1.42 -11.51 3.10
CA THR A 75 -0.16 -11.13 3.74
C THR A 75 -0.27 -9.73 4.36
N GLY A 76 -0.83 -8.77 3.63
CA GLY A 76 -1.04 -7.43 4.13
C GLY A 76 -1.97 -7.38 5.34
N VAL A 77 -3.07 -8.14 5.29
CA VAL A 77 -4.01 -8.23 6.40
C VAL A 77 -3.34 -8.76 7.67
N ARG A 78 -2.53 -9.80 7.53
CA ARG A 78 -1.81 -10.37 8.68
C ARG A 78 -0.80 -9.40 9.29
N ALA A 79 -0.25 -8.50 8.48
CA ALA A 79 0.72 -7.50 8.95
C ALA A 79 0.05 -6.24 9.50
N ALA A 80 -1.23 -6.02 9.19
CA ALA A 80 -1.95 -4.82 9.60
C ALA A 80 -2.09 -4.75 11.12
N THR A 81 -1.92 -3.54 11.65
CA THR A 81 -2.02 -3.30 13.10
C THR A 81 -3.28 -2.57 13.50
N ALA A 82 -4.05 -2.08 12.53
CA ALA A 82 -5.28 -1.33 12.79
C ALA A 82 -6.50 -2.24 12.80
N ASP A 83 -7.58 -1.80 13.46
CA ASP A 83 -8.84 -2.52 13.48
C ASP A 83 -9.60 -2.40 12.16
N TRP A 84 -9.34 -1.31 11.42
CA TRP A 84 -10.00 -1.06 10.13
C TRP A 84 -8.99 -1.28 9.01
N ILE A 85 -9.38 -2.06 8.01
CA ILE A 85 -8.52 -2.40 6.87
C ILE A 85 -9.22 -2.02 5.58
N MET A 86 -8.51 -1.30 4.73
CA MET A 86 -8.95 -0.95 3.38
C MET A 86 -7.97 -1.54 2.37
N PHE A 87 -8.44 -1.74 1.15
CA PHE A 87 -7.60 -2.22 0.06
C PHE A 87 -7.60 -1.20 -1.06
N LEU A 88 -6.44 -1.04 -1.70
CA LEU A 88 -6.29 -0.25 -2.91
C LEU A 88 -5.49 -1.06 -3.92
N ASP A 89 -6.03 -1.29 -5.10
CA ASP A 89 -5.26 -1.91 -6.18
C ASP A 89 -4.18 -0.92 -6.63
N SER A 90 -2.97 -1.42 -6.90
CA SER A 90 -1.80 -0.58 -7.16
C SER A 90 -1.86 0.20 -8.47
N ASP A 91 -2.81 -0.11 -9.34
CA ASP A 91 -3.08 0.66 -10.57
C ASP A 91 -4.27 1.61 -10.42
N ASP A 92 -4.71 1.86 -9.19
CA ASP A 92 -5.84 2.72 -8.85
C ASP A 92 -5.39 3.84 -7.91
N TYR A 93 -6.31 4.74 -7.54
CA TYR A 93 -6.02 5.81 -6.59
C TYR A 93 -7.29 6.19 -5.83
N TYR A 94 -7.11 6.77 -4.64
CA TYR A 94 -8.20 7.28 -3.84
C TYR A 94 -8.29 8.80 -3.98
N ASP A 95 -9.53 9.32 -3.92
CA ASP A 95 -9.73 10.72 -3.66
C ASP A 95 -9.14 11.07 -2.29
N ARG A 96 -8.60 12.29 -2.15
CA ARG A 96 -7.90 12.69 -0.92
C ARG A 96 -8.75 12.59 0.35
N ARG A 97 -10.07 12.53 0.22
CA ARG A 97 -10.99 12.44 1.36
C ARG A 97 -11.64 11.07 1.53
N THR A 98 -11.24 10.09 0.74
CA THR A 98 -11.84 8.75 0.78
C THR A 98 -11.77 8.14 2.18
N VAL A 99 -10.64 8.25 2.86
CA VAL A 99 -10.44 7.65 4.17
C VAL A 99 -11.14 8.44 5.28
N GLU A 100 -11.42 9.73 5.09
CA GLU A 100 -12.13 10.54 6.07
C GLU A 100 -13.56 10.08 6.29
N TYR A 101 -14.19 9.51 5.27
CA TYR A 101 -15.56 9.07 5.30
C TYR A 101 -15.68 7.58 5.56
#